data_4b357156d1536de8f94cf6853b3032a9
#
_entry.id   4b357156d1536de8f94cf6853b3032a9
#
_cell.length_a   1.000
_cell.length_b   1.000
_cell.length_c   1.000
_cell.angle_alpha   90.00
_cell.angle_beta   90.00
_cell.angle_gamma   90.00
#
_symmetry.space_group_name_H-M   'P 1'
#
loop_
_entity.id
_entity.type
_entity.pdbx_description
1 polymer ?
#
loop_
_entity_poly.entity_id
_entity_poly.type
_entity_poly.pdbx_seq_one_letter_code
_entity_poly.pdbx_strand_id
1 'polypeptide(L)'
;FPYTTLFRSTPEFALASLTYDLLRSWTGIRPPWGKMTGVRPVRLVHDKRAAGWTEEEIDDFFLKRFDCSPEKYGMAKAIADLQEPILKAGSAPKTYSLYIGIPFCPSRCSYCSFVSCNLDRDRKLVQPYVDCLCKEVEAIRDEADKAGLKLCSIYIGGGTPTSLSAAQLRQLMGTVRDCFDLSAIVEYTVEAGRPDCTDAEKLAVIREYGATRISINPQTFSDEVLANIGRRHSAQDILDCYAEARAAGDDDINMDLIAGLPGDTVEGFEKSLRQAIALDPENITVHTLTLKRASRIVIEDQKENDYADVAAMLEKCHLLAEAGYRPYYLYRQKNTLQNLENVGWCKPGHEGYYNIYIM
;
A
#
# COMPACT_ATOMS: atom_id res chain seq x y z
N PHE A 1 15.86 -13.08 6.56
CA PHE A 1 16.22 -14.30 5.80
C PHE A 1 16.62 -13.85 4.41
N PRO A 2 17.81 -14.22 3.89
CA PRO A 2 18.22 -13.86 2.55
C PRO A 2 17.34 -14.61 1.55
N TYR A 3 16.46 -13.89 0.86
CA TYR A 3 15.57 -14.40 -0.19
C TYR A 3 16.33 -15.02 -1.39
N THR A 4 17.62 -14.79 -1.50
CA THR A 4 18.48 -15.28 -2.58
C THR A 4 18.76 -16.79 -2.55
N THR A 5 18.56 -17.48 -1.42
CA THR A 5 18.83 -18.93 -1.30
C THR A 5 17.69 -19.82 -1.81
N LEU A 6 16.47 -19.31 -1.94
CA LEU A 6 15.31 -20.07 -2.45
C LEU A 6 15.33 -20.31 -3.96
N PHE A 7 16.27 -19.72 -4.69
CA PHE A 7 16.29 -19.73 -6.16
C PHE A 7 17.38 -20.62 -6.79
N ARG A 8 18.17 -21.33 -5.97
CA ARG A 8 18.95 -22.46 -6.49
C ARG A 8 18.01 -23.65 -6.67
N SER A 9 18.36 -24.59 -7.56
CA SER A 9 17.65 -25.86 -7.73
C SER A 9 17.85 -26.72 -6.48
N THR A 10 17.19 -26.33 -5.39
CA THR A 10 17.19 -27.13 -4.16
C THR A 10 16.21 -28.28 -4.31
N PRO A 11 16.40 -29.39 -3.57
CA PRO A 11 15.44 -30.49 -3.54
C PRO A 11 14.01 -30.02 -3.23
N GLU A 12 13.85 -29.01 -2.36
CA GLU A 12 12.56 -28.43 -2.00
C GLU A 12 11.90 -27.74 -3.19
N PHE A 13 12.65 -26.97 -3.99
CA PHE A 13 12.11 -26.35 -5.21
C PHE A 13 11.74 -27.40 -6.26
N ALA A 14 12.54 -28.46 -6.42
CA ALA A 14 12.24 -29.55 -7.34
C ALA A 14 10.94 -30.26 -6.92
N LEU A 15 10.78 -30.59 -5.62
CA LEU A 15 9.57 -31.20 -5.09
C LEU A 15 8.35 -30.30 -5.26
N ALA A 16 8.47 -29.01 -4.92
CA ALA A 16 7.41 -28.03 -5.10
C ALA A 16 7.00 -27.88 -6.58
N SER A 17 7.98 -27.91 -7.50
CA SER A 17 7.71 -27.87 -8.94
C SER A 17 6.96 -29.11 -9.43
N LEU A 18 7.37 -30.31 -9.02
CA LEU A 18 6.68 -31.55 -9.37
C LEU A 18 5.25 -31.57 -8.82
N THR A 19 5.07 -31.12 -7.57
CA THR A 19 3.73 -31.01 -6.95
C THR A 19 2.86 -30.01 -7.72
N TYR A 20 3.40 -28.86 -8.09
CA TYR A 20 2.71 -27.84 -8.89
C TYR A 20 2.28 -28.42 -10.26
N ASP A 21 3.19 -29.06 -10.98
CA ASP A 21 2.93 -29.60 -12.31
C ASP A 21 1.88 -30.71 -12.26
N LEU A 22 1.90 -31.56 -11.22
CA LEU A 22 0.86 -32.59 -10.97
C LEU A 22 -0.49 -31.97 -10.69
N LEU A 23 -0.57 -31.01 -9.76
CA LEU A 23 -1.83 -30.33 -9.41
C LEU A 23 -2.40 -29.57 -10.62
N ARG A 24 -1.56 -28.86 -11.36
CA ARG A 24 -1.98 -28.16 -12.58
C ARG A 24 -2.55 -29.14 -13.63
N SER A 25 -1.91 -30.27 -13.84
CA SER A 25 -2.41 -31.27 -14.80
C SER A 25 -3.72 -31.92 -14.34
N TRP A 26 -3.91 -32.08 -13.03
CA TRP A 26 -5.10 -32.70 -12.45
C TRP A 26 -6.30 -31.73 -12.37
N THR A 27 -6.05 -30.48 -11.97
CA THR A 27 -7.13 -29.49 -11.74
C THR A 27 -7.40 -28.61 -12.96
N GLY A 28 -6.47 -28.51 -13.90
CA GLY A 28 -6.51 -27.52 -14.98
C GLY A 28 -6.21 -26.08 -14.53
N ILE A 29 -6.01 -25.83 -13.24
CA ILE A 29 -5.78 -24.51 -12.68
C ILE A 29 -4.32 -24.09 -12.86
N ARG A 30 -4.11 -22.93 -13.44
CA ARG A 30 -2.80 -22.26 -13.54
C ARG A 30 -2.83 -20.94 -12.78
N PRO A 31 -2.25 -20.86 -11.57
CA PRO A 31 -2.16 -19.59 -10.85
C PRO A 31 -1.41 -18.54 -11.68
N PRO A 32 -1.85 -17.26 -11.69
CA PRO A 32 -1.26 -16.23 -12.54
C PRO A 32 0.24 -15.99 -12.29
N TRP A 33 0.70 -16.18 -11.05
CA TRP A 33 2.10 -16.10 -10.66
C TRP A 33 2.83 -17.45 -10.69
N GLY A 34 2.21 -18.51 -11.22
CA GLY A 34 2.77 -19.83 -11.34
C GLY A 34 3.33 -20.40 -10.02
N LYS A 35 4.56 -20.87 -10.05
CA LYS A 35 5.29 -21.44 -8.91
C LYS A 35 5.87 -20.38 -7.95
N MET A 36 5.69 -19.09 -8.25
CA MET A 36 6.28 -18.01 -7.46
C MET A 36 5.56 -17.84 -6.13
N THR A 37 6.28 -18.00 -5.02
CA THR A 37 5.79 -17.79 -3.65
C THR A 37 6.28 -16.48 -3.04
N GLY A 38 7.18 -15.77 -3.73
CA GLY A 38 7.76 -14.51 -3.27
C GLY A 38 6.75 -13.37 -3.24
N VAL A 39 6.96 -12.41 -2.34
CA VAL A 39 6.05 -11.28 -2.12
C VAL A 39 6.40 -10.04 -2.94
N ARG A 40 7.60 -9.99 -3.56
CA ARG A 40 8.12 -8.82 -4.30
C ARG A 40 8.60 -9.21 -5.70
N PRO A 41 7.70 -9.50 -6.66
CA PRO A 41 8.10 -9.88 -8.02
C PRO A 41 8.95 -8.83 -8.73
N VAL A 42 8.62 -7.55 -8.57
CA VAL A 42 9.36 -6.43 -9.17
C VAL A 42 10.81 -6.39 -8.65
N ARG A 43 10.99 -6.59 -7.34
CA ARG A 43 12.32 -6.65 -6.73
C ARG A 43 13.19 -7.76 -7.33
N LEU A 44 12.59 -8.90 -7.70
CA LEU A 44 13.32 -9.98 -8.35
C LEU A 44 13.84 -9.57 -9.73
N VAL A 45 13.10 -8.76 -10.49
CA VAL A 45 13.58 -8.21 -11.77
C VAL A 45 14.81 -7.34 -11.51
N HIS A 46 14.75 -6.41 -10.57
CA HIS A 46 15.89 -5.55 -10.20
C HIS A 46 17.09 -6.36 -9.71
N ASP A 47 16.89 -7.35 -8.83
CA ASP A 47 17.98 -8.18 -8.29
C ASP A 47 18.66 -9.01 -9.40
N LYS A 48 17.91 -9.49 -10.41
CA LYS A 48 18.46 -10.21 -11.54
C LYS A 48 19.26 -9.29 -12.46
N ARG A 49 18.74 -8.11 -12.78
CA ARG A 49 19.47 -7.08 -13.53
C ARG A 49 20.77 -6.67 -12.83
N ALA A 50 20.71 -6.41 -11.52
CA ALA A 50 21.87 -6.08 -10.71
C ALA A 50 22.91 -7.22 -10.66
N ALA A 51 22.46 -8.49 -10.79
CA ALA A 51 23.33 -9.66 -10.89
C ALA A 51 23.91 -9.89 -12.31
N GLY A 52 23.61 -9.01 -13.27
CA GLY A 52 24.12 -9.06 -14.64
C GLY A 52 23.41 -10.04 -15.57
N TRP A 53 22.18 -10.48 -15.23
CA TRP A 53 21.38 -11.32 -16.11
C TRP A 53 20.88 -10.51 -17.32
N THR A 54 20.84 -11.17 -18.48
CA THR A 54 20.22 -10.62 -19.68
C THR A 54 18.70 -10.60 -19.54
N GLU A 55 18.02 -9.75 -20.31
CA GLU A 55 16.55 -9.72 -20.33
C GLU A 55 15.96 -11.08 -20.75
N GLU A 56 16.60 -11.81 -21.68
CA GLU A 56 16.17 -13.14 -22.08
C GLU A 56 16.28 -14.17 -20.94
N GLU A 57 17.33 -14.13 -20.15
CA GLU A 57 17.48 -14.98 -18.96
C GLU A 57 16.44 -14.67 -17.90
N ILE A 58 16.06 -13.38 -17.75
CA ILE A 58 15.00 -12.95 -16.83
C ILE A 58 13.64 -13.40 -17.35
N ASP A 59 13.37 -13.25 -18.64
CA ASP A 59 12.13 -13.73 -19.28
C ASP A 59 11.97 -15.25 -19.07
N ASP A 60 13.02 -16.03 -19.31
CA ASP A 60 13.04 -17.49 -19.10
C ASP A 60 12.83 -17.86 -17.62
N PHE A 61 13.41 -17.10 -16.73
CA PHE A 61 13.23 -17.29 -15.29
C PHE A 61 11.78 -17.14 -14.85
N PHE A 62 11.09 -16.08 -15.28
CA PHE A 62 9.69 -15.86 -14.91
C PHE A 62 8.72 -16.77 -15.69
N LEU A 63 8.87 -16.85 -17.02
CA LEU A 63 7.90 -17.50 -17.88
C LEU A 63 8.08 -19.04 -17.92
N LYS A 64 9.33 -19.52 -18.05
CA LYS A 64 9.60 -20.95 -18.20
C LYS A 64 9.82 -21.63 -16.85
N ARG A 65 10.67 -21.07 -15.98
CA ARG A 65 11.03 -21.71 -14.71
C ARG A 65 9.91 -21.59 -13.66
N PHE A 66 9.31 -20.40 -13.53
CA PHE A 66 8.24 -20.15 -12.55
C PHE A 66 6.85 -20.29 -13.12
N ASP A 67 6.67 -20.45 -14.41
CA ASP A 67 5.36 -20.57 -15.09
C ASP A 67 4.43 -19.38 -14.80
N CYS A 68 5.00 -18.17 -14.60
CA CYS A 68 4.20 -16.95 -14.46
C CYS A 68 3.45 -16.66 -15.76
N SER A 69 2.25 -16.07 -15.66
CA SER A 69 1.56 -15.61 -16.87
C SER A 69 2.32 -14.46 -17.54
N PRO A 70 2.31 -14.35 -18.88
CA PRO A 70 2.95 -13.24 -19.59
C PRO A 70 2.45 -11.87 -19.12
N GLU A 71 1.17 -11.74 -18.80
CA GLU A 71 0.56 -10.50 -18.29
C GLU A 71 1.16 -10.06 -16.97
N LYS A 72 1.22 -10.98 -15.98
CA LYS A 72 1.74 -10.66 -14.64
C LYS A 72 3.23 -10.36 -14.67
N TYR A 73 3.99 -11.13 -15.45
CA TYR A 73 5.40 -10.84 -15.64
C TYR A 73 5.61 -9.52 -16.40
N GLY A 74 4.86 -9.28 -17.47
CA GLY A 74 4.91 -8.02 -18.23
C GLY A 74 4.63 -6.80 -17.37
N MET A 75 3.63 -6.88 -16.47
CA MET A 75 3.35 -5.83 -15.49
C MET A 75 4.54 -5.62 -14.53
N ALA A 76 5.10 -6.70 -13.95
CA ALA A 76 6.25 -6.58 -13.06
C ALA A 76 7.48 -5.98 -13.74
N LYS A 77 7.72 -6.33 -15.00
CA LYS A 77 8.81 -5.80 -15.83
C LYS A 77 8.61 -4.31 -16.13
N ALA A 78 7.41 -3.91 -16.55
CA ALA A 78 7.06 -2.51 -16.82
C ALA A 78 7.22 -1.63 -15.56
N ILE A 79 6.80 -2.14 -14.40
CA ILE A 79 7.00 -1.45 -13.12
C ILE A 79 8.51 -1.33 -12.81
N ALA A 80 9.30 -2.38 -13.02
CA ALA A 80 10.74 -2.34 -12.81
C ALA A 80 11.42 -1.29 -13.70
N ASP A 81 11.01 -1.20 -14.97
CA ASP A 81 11.53 -0.19 -15.91
C ASP A 81 11.20 1.24 -15.44
N LEU A 82 9.98 1.45 -14.97
CA LEU A 82 9.57 2.74 -14.39
C LEU A 82 10.34 3.09 -13.12
N GLN A 83 10.56 2.12 -12.24
CA GLN A 83 11.23 2.33 -10.95
C GLN A 83 12.74 2.54 -11.09
N GLU A 84 13.37 2.03 -12.14
CA GLU A 84 14.83 2.04 -12.28
C GLU A 84 15.45 3.45 -12.18
N PRO A 85 14.97 4.49 -12.88
CA PRO A 85 15.50 5.86 -12.72
C PRO A 85 15.24 6.44 -11.34
N ILE A 86 14.09 6.13 -10.72
CA ILE A 86 13.74 6.59 -9.36
C ILE A 86 14.67 5.97 -8.32
N LEU A 87 14.88 4.66 -8.41
CA LEU A 87 15.80 3.94 -7.52
C LEU A 87 17.25 4.41 -7.69
N LYS A 88 17.69 4.68 -8.91
CA LYS A 88 19.03 5.25 -9.17
C LYS A 88 19.19 6.63 -8.56
N ALA A 89 18.19 7.50 -8.66
CA ALA A 89 18.21 8.83 -8.07
C ALA A 89 18.15 8.79 -6.54
N GLY A 90 17.33 7.88 -5.97
CA GLY A 90 17.15 7.71 -4.52
C GLY A 90 18.24 6.85 -3.84
N SER A 91 19.06 6.14 -4.60
CA SER A 91 20.13 5.27 -4.08
C SER A 91 21.40 6.00 -3.66
N ALA A 92 21.31 7.30 -3.36
CA ALA A 92 22.45 8.01 -2.78
C ALA A 92 22.89 7.28 -1.49
N PRO A 93 24.20 7.00 -1.33
CA PRO A 93 24.69 6.35 -0.13
C PRO A 93 24.26 7.14 1.12
N LYS A 94 23.88 6.42 2.17
CA LYS A 94 23.47 7.00 3.44
C LYS A 94 22.16 7.79 3.44
N THR A 95 21.21 7.45 2.57
CA THR A 95 19.82 7.94 2.67
C THR A 95 18.94 6.99 3.47
N TYR A 96 17.87 7.53 4.09
CA TYR A 96 16.85 6.75 4.77
C TYR A 96 15.47 7.38 4.62
N SER A 97 14.43 6.57 4.78
CA SER A 97 13.04 7.01 4.89
C SER A 97 12.58 6.90 6.34
N LEU A 98 11.84 7.89 6.82
CA LEU A 98 11.28 7.91 8.18
C LEU A 98 9.80 7.49 8.12
N TYR A 99 9.47 6.40 8.83
CA TYR A 99 8.09 5.99 9.05
C TYR A 99 7.65 6.35 10.46
N ILE A 100 6.55 7.08 10.57
CA ILE A 100 5.94 7.49 11.85
C ILE A 100 4.60 6.79 11.97
N GLY A 101 4.47 5.87 12.92
CA GLY A 101 3.26 5.07 13.12
C GLY A 101 2.31 5.68 14.13
N ILE A 102 1.04 5.89 13.77
CA ILE A 102 -0.03 6.33 14.69
C ILE A 102 -0.96 5.14 14.94
N PRO A 103 -0.88 4.47 16.11
CA PRO A 103 -1.59 3.22 16.35
C PRO A 103 -3.02 3.44 16.86
N PHE A 104 -3.72 4.48 16.42
CA PHE A 104 -5.08 4.79 16.84
C PHE A 104 -6.03 4.78 15.64
N CYS A 105 -7.24 4.25 15.86
CA CYS A 105 -8.32 4.25 14.86
C CYS A 105 -9.66 4.59 15.55
N PRO A 106 -10.59 5.28 14.86
CA PRO A 106 -11.94 5.54 15.39
C PRO A 106 -12.74 4.23 15.55
N SER A 107 -12.52 3.25 14.67
CA SER A 107 -13.07 1.89 14.75
C SER A 107 -12.09 0.91 14.10
N ARG A 108 -12.17 -0.37 14.47
CA ARG A 108 -11.34 -1.42 13.87
C ARG A 108 -12.10 -2.09 12.73
N CYS A 109 -11.60 -1.93 11.50
CA CYS A 109 -12.14 -2.61 10.33
C CYS A 109 -11.96 -4.14 10.47
N SER A 110 -12.94 -4.92 9.99
CA SER A 110 -12.97 -6.39 10.15
C SER A 110 -11.77 -7.09 9.49
N TYR A 111 -11.31 -6.58 8.35
CA TYR A 111 -10.17 -7.12 7.59
C TYR A 111 -8.79 -6.70 8.14
N CYS A 112 -8.74 -5.63 8.96
CA CYS A 112 -7.47 -5.01 9.35
C CYS A 112 -6.70 -5.85 10.37
N SER A 113 -5.42 -6.05 10.10
CA SER A 113 -4.49 -6.77 10.98
C SER A 113 -3.45 -5.88 11.66
N PHE A 114 -3.48 -4.58 11.41
CA PHE A 114 -2.58 -3.65 12.07
C PHE A 114 -2.87 -3.59 13.59
N VAL A 115 -1.80 -3.40 14.35
CA VAL A 115 -1.92 -3.09 15.77
C VAL A 115 -2.54 -1.70 15.89
N SER A 116 -3.77 -1.64 16.40
CA SER A 116 -4.46 -0.37 16.58
C SER A 116 -5.26 -0.36 17.88
N CYS A 117 -5.20 0.78 18.57
CA CYS A 117 -6.01 1.11 19.73
C CYS A 117 -7.31 1.78 19.26
N ASN A 118 -8.44 1.41 19.85
CA ASN A 118 -9.71 2.03 19.55
C ASN A 118 -9.86 3.34 20.36
N LEU A 119 -10.10 4.47 19.66
CA LEU A 119 -10.26 5.78 20.30
C LEU A 119 -11.40 5.85 21.32
N ASP A 120 -12.48 5.08 21.14
CA ASP A 120 -13.60 5.07 22.09
C ASP A 120 -13.15 4.59 23.48
N ARG A 121 -12.15 3.68 23.52
CA ARG A 121 -11.61 3.12 24.77
C ARG A 121 -10.32 3.79 25.22
N ASP A 122 -9.42 4.08 24.28
CA ASP A 122 -8.01 4.35 24.55
C ASP A 122 -7.63 5.83 24.33
N ARG A 123 -8.62 6.73 24.19
CA ARG A 123 -8.41 8.18 23.91
C ARG A 123 -7.43 8.86 24.88
N LYS A 124 -7.44 8.45 26.15
CA LYS A 124 -6.53 8.99 27.19
C LYS A 124 -5.04 8.68 26.91
N LEU A 125 -4.75 7.70 26.08
CA LEU A 125 -3.38 7.33 25.72
C LEU A 125 -2.82 8.15 24.56
N VAL A 126 -3.65 8.89 23.83
CA VAL A 126 -3.23 9.60 22.61
C VAL A 126 -2.21 10.67 22.91
N GLN A 127 -2.47 11.57 23.89
CA GLN A 127 -1.52 12.64 24.19
C GLN A 127 -0.19 12.13 24.77
N PRO A 128 -0.17 11.23 25.77
CA PRO A 128 1.10 10.63 26.21
C PRO A 128 1.88 9.92 25.09
N TYR A 129 1.18 9.30 24.13
CA TYR A 129 1.81 8.67 22.97
C TYR A 129 2.49 9.71 22.08
N VAL A 130 1.76 10.82 21.73
CA VAL A 130 2.32 11.90 20.91
C VAL A 130 3.53 12.52 21.60
N ASP A 131 3.49 12.75 22.91
CA ASP A 131 4.61 13.31 23.67
C ASP A 131 5.86 12.39 23.63
N CYS A 132 5.65 11.07 23.71
CA CYS A 132 6.74 10.10 23.55
C CYS A 132 7.25 10.04 22.13
N LEU A 133 6.36 10.07 21.15
CA LEU A 133 6.71 10.00 19.74
C LEU A 133 7.53 11.21 19.28
N CYS A 134 7.22 12.41 19.79
CA CYS A 134 8.05 13.61 19.54
C CYS A 134 9.49 13.41 20.06
N LYS A 135 9.67 12.87 21.26
CA LYS A 135 11.00 12.56 21.81
C LYS A 135 11.72 11.49 20.98
N GLU A 136 11.00 10.50 20.48
CA GLU A 136 11.56 9.47 19.60
C GLU A 136 12.03 10.08 18.26
N VAL A 137 11.27 11.01 17.67
CA VAL A 137 11.65 11.74 16.45
C VAL A 137 12.95 12.53 16.69
N GLU A 138 13.08 13.25 17.83
CA GLU A 138 14.31 13.95 18.21
C GLU A 138 15.50 13.00 18.33
N ALA A 139 15.30 11.85 19.03
CA ALA A 139 16.35 10.86 19.18
C ALA A 139 16.78 10.22 17.86
N ILE A 140 15.83 9.95 16.96
CA ILE A 140 16.12 9.42 15.62
C ILE A 140 16.97 10.43 14.82
N ARG A 141 16.65 11.74 14.89
CA ARG A 141 17.46 12.78 14.28
C ARG A 141 18.89 12.74 14.77
N ASP A 142 19.09 12.68 16.09
CA ASP A 142 20.43 12.66 16.71
C ASP A 142 21.25 11.42 16.28
N GLU A 143 20.62 10.26 16.20
CA GLU A 143 21.28 9.02 15.76
C GLU A 143 21.56 9.03 14.24
N ALA A 144 20.66 9.58 13.43
CA ALA A 144 20.88 9.73 12.00
C ALA A 144 22.04 10.68 11.70
N ASP A 145 22.12 11.80 12.43
CA ASP A 145 23.23 12.78 12.29
C ASP A 145 24.57 12.15 12.67
N LYS A 146 24.65 11.42 13.80
CA LYS A 146 25.85 10.68 14.19
C LYS A 146 26.30 9.67 13.14
N ALA A 147 25.34 8.99 12.50
CA ALA A 147 25.62 8.01 11.44
C ALA A 147 25.91 8.67 10.08
N GLY A 148 25.72 9.99 9.95
CA GLY A 148 25.84 10.74 8.71
C GLY A 148 24.80 10.33 7.68
N LEU A 149 23.57 9.99 8.13
CA LEU A 149 22.45 9.62 7.29
C LEU A 149 21.65 10.86 6.87
N LYS A 150 21.07 10.82 5.67
CA LYS A 150 20.23 11.90 5.12
C LYS A 150 18.80 11.43 4.95
N LEU A 151 17.85 12.20 5.47
CA LEU A 151 16.43 11.92 5.29
C LEU A 151 16.04 12.12 3.81
N CYS A 152 15.38 11.14 3.23
CA CYS A 152 14.93 11.13 1.83
C CYS A 152 13.41 11.29 1.72
N SER A 153 12.66 10.61 2.56
CA SER A 153 11.19 10.68 2.56
C SER A 153 10.61 10.48 3.96
N ILE A 154 9.39 10.97 4.17
CA ILE A 154 8.63 10.80 5.41
C ILE A 154 7.29 10.17 5.08
N TYR A 155 6.85 9.22 5.92
CA TYR A 155 5.54 8.61 5.82
C TYR A 155 4.89 8.51 7.21
N ILE A 156 3.79 9.23 7.42
CA ILE A 156 2.98 9.12 8.64
C ILE A 156 1.78 8.24 8.32
N GLY A 157 1.74 7.07 8.94
CA GLY A 157 0.73 6.06 8.68
C GLY A 157 0.38 5.22 9.90
N GLY A 158 -0.03 3.96 9.68
CA GLY A 158 -0.30 2.98 10.74
C GLY A 158 -1.79 2.68 10.90
N GLY A 159 -2.39 3.09 12.01
CA GLY A 159 -3.84 3.01 12.22
C GLY A 159 -4.56 4.08 11.40
N THR A 160 -4.58 5.29 11.92
CA THR A 160 -5.16 6.46 11.23
C THR A 160 -4.53 7.73 11.80
N PRO A 161 -3.59 8.38 11.11
CA PRO A 161 -2.94 9.60 11.59
C PRO A 161 -3.90 10.74 11.95
N THR A 162 -4.96 10.92 11.17
CA THR A 162 -6.00 11.91 11.43
C THR A 162 -6.93 11.57 12.62
N SER A 163 -6.68 10.44 13.30
CA SER A 163 -7.25 10.17 14.63
C SER A 163 -6.70 11.12 15.71
N LEU A 164 -5.55 11.75 15.45
CA LEU A 164 -5.01 12.84 16.25
C LEU A 164 -5.85 14.11 16.05
N SER A 165 -5.94 14.96 17.06
CA SER A 165 -6.52 16.30 16.92
C SER A 165 -5.58 17.21 16.10
N ALA A 166 -6.11 18.31 15.56
CA ALA A 166 -5.31 19.30 14.85
C ALA A 166 -4.13 19.81 15.71
N ALA A 167 -4.34 20.02 17.01
CA ALA A 167 -3.30 20.44 17.95
C ALA A 167 -2.21 19.37 18.10
N GLN A 168 -2.57 18.09 18.17
CA GLN A 168 -1.63 16.97 18.25
C GLN A 168 -0.85 16.76 16.93
N LEU A 169 -1.53 16.95 15.78
CA LEU A 169 -0.85 16.95 14.47
C LEU A 169 0.14 18.11 14.39
N ARG A 170 -0.23 19.32 14.83
CA ARG A 170 0.72 20.46 14.89
C ARG A 170 1.93 20.16 15.79
N GLN A 171 1.72 19.53 16.94
CA GLN A 171 2.81 19.15 17.84
C GLN A 171 3.77 18.17 17.15
N LEU A 172 3.25 17.07 16.60
CA LEU A 172 4.06 16.04 15.97
C LEU A 172 4.77 16.56 14.70
N MET A 173 4.01 17.13 13.77
CA MET A 173 4.57 17.61 12.51
C MET A 173 5.46 18.84 12.71
N GLY A 174 5.21 19.66 13.74
CA GLY A 174 6.10 20.72 14.18
C GLY A 174 7.45 20.16 14.64
N THR A 175 7.46 19.13 15.49
CA THR A 175 8.69 18.44 15.91
C THR A 175 9.44 17.88 14.69
N VAL A 176 8.75 17.28 13.73
CA VAL A 176 9.37 16.78 12.49
C VAL A 176 10.04 17.93 11.71
N ARG A 177 9.35 19.05 11.52
CA ARG A 177 9.88 20.21 10.83
C ARG A 177 11.08 20.83 11.54
N ASP A 178 11.07 20.85 12.87
CA ASP A 178 12.16 21.43 13.67
C ASP A 178 13.39 20.50 13.72
N CYS A 179 13.18 19.17 13.52
CA CYS A 179 14.24 18.17 13.53
C CYS A 179 14.91 17.97 12.17
N PHE A 180 14.19 18.13 11.06
CA PHE A 180 14.68 17.73 9.74
C PHE A 180 14.56 18.84 8.71
N ASP A 181 15.53 18.90 7.78
CA ASP A 181 15.45 19.75 6.59
C ASP A 181 14.47 19.13 5.58
N LEU A 182 13.24 19.63 5.57
CA LEU A 182 12.19 19.17 4.67
C LEU A 182 12.37 19.63 3.21
N SER A 183 13.27 20.58 2.94
CA SER A 183 13.52 21.06 1.57
C SER A 183 14.27 20.04 0.71
N ALA A 184 14.95 19.08 1.34
CA ALA A 184 15.75 18.06 0.69
C ALA A 184 15.03 16.72 0.48
N ILE A 185 13.82 16.55 1.04
CA ILE A 185 13.07 15.31 0.90
C ILE A 185 12.29 15.25 -0.41
N VAL A 186 12.13 14.04 -0.94
CA VAL A 186 11.40 13.84 -2.21
C VAL A 186 9.91 13.63 -1.99
N GLU A 187 9.48 13.19 -0.80
CA GLU A 187 8.08 12.93 -0.48
C GLU A 187 7.83 13.02 1.02
N TYR A 188 6.70 13.64 1.38
CA TYR A 188 6.15 13.63 2.73
C TYR A 188 4.68 13.23 2.65
N THR A 189 4.39 11.96 2.96
CA THR A 189 3.04 11.40 2.91
C THR A 189 2.40 11.36 4.28
N VAL A 190 1.11 11.72 4.36
CA VAL A 190 0.26 11.56 5.55
C VAL A 190 -1.01 10.80 5.19
N GLU A 191 -1.27 9.69 5.86
CA GLU A 191 -2.54 8.96 5.70
C GLU A 191 -3.70 9.70 6.38
N ALA A 192 -4.57 10.32 5.59
CA ALA A 192 -5.85 10.87 5.99
C ALA A 192 -7.01 9.91 5.63
N GLY A 193 -6.73 8.60 5.77
CA GLY A 193 -7.50 7.51 5.17
C GLY A 193 -8.93 7.27 5.69
N ARG A 194 -9.38 8.04 6.67
CA ARG A 194 -10.67 7.86 7.32
C ARG A 194 -11.48 9.16 7.34
N PRO A 195 -12.49 9.34 6.46
CA PRO A 195 -13.36 10.52 6.46
C PRO A 195 -14.02 10.80 7.81
N ASP A 196 -14.39 9.75 8.56
CA ASP A 196 -15.03 9.88 9.89
C ASP A 196 -14.11 10.47 10.99
N CYS A 197 -12.86 10.79 10.69
CA CYS A 197 -11.94 11.48 11.61
C CYS A 197 -10.98 12.46 10.91
N THR A 198 -11.22 12.76 9.64
CA THR A 198 -10.51 13.78 8.87
C THR A 198 -11.45 14.97 8.66
N ASP A 199 -10.95 16.17 8.87
CA ASP A 199 -11.68 17.42 8.73
C ASP A 199 -10.78 18.50 8.12
N ALA A 200 -11.38 19.61 7.67
CA ALA A 200 -10.69 20.72 7.02
C ALA A 200 -9.57 21.33 7.89
N GLU A 201 -9.74 21.37 9.23
CA GLU A 201 -8.69 21.90 10.12
C GLU A 201 -7.44 21.01 10.10
N LYS A 202 -7.62 19.70 10.15
CA LYS A 202 -6.51 18.74 10.12
C LYS A 202 -5.81 18.72 8.75
N LEU A 203 -6.58 18.79 7.66
CA LEU A 203 -6.04 18.89 6.30
C LEU A 203 -5.21 20.17 6.15
N ALA A 204 -5.70 21.31 6.64
CA ALA A 204 -4.94 22.55 6.63
C ALA A 204 -3.63 22.45 7.42
N VAL A 205 -3.63 21.77 8.59
CA VAL A 205 -2.42 21.52 9.38
C VAL A 205 -1.45 20.63 8.60
N ILE A 206 -1.92 19.54 8.02
CA ILE A 206 -1.08 18.61 7.25
C ILE A 206 -0.38 19.37 6.12
N ARG A 207 -1.10 20.22 5.41
CA ARG A 207 -0.57 21.07 4.35
C ARG A 207 0.43 22.12 4.87
N GLU A 208 0.07 22.84 5.96
CA GLU A 208 0.91 23.86 6.59
C GLU A 208 2.30 23.33 6.98
N TYR A 209 2.37 22.07 7.41
CA TYR A 209 3.61 21.44 7.85
C TYR A 209 4.36 20.68 6.74
N GLY A 210 3.97 20.89 5.48
CA GLY A 210 4.77 20.51 4.31
C GLY A 210 4.53 19.10 3.78
N ALA A 211 3.41 18.45 4.15
CA ALA A 211 3.03 17.21 3.48
C ALA A 211 2.84 17.48 1.97
N THR A 212 3.43 16.62 1.15
CA THR A 212 3.37 16.70 -0.31
C THR A 212 2.33 15.75 -0.88
N ARG A 213 1.90 14.77 -0.08
CA ARG A 213 0.93 13.75 -0.47
C ARG A 213 0.05 13.37 0.71
N ILE A 214 -1.20 13.13 0.44
CA ILE A 214 -2.13 12.53 1.41
C ILE A 214 -2.80 11.28 0.82
N SER A 215 -3.42 10.49 1.69
CA SER A 215 -4.18 9.31 1.30
C SER A 215 -5.60 9.42 1.84
N ILE A 216 -6.60 9.36 0.99
CA ILE A 216 -8.01 9.23 1.37
C ILE A 216 -8.48 7.85 0.90
N ASN A 217 -8.79 6.94 1.84
CA ASN A 217 -8.91 5.53 1.54
C ASN A 217 -10.38 5.05 1.61
N PRO A 218 -11.15 5.11 0.49
CA PRO A 218 -12.53 4.65 0.44
C PRO A 218 -12.66 3.17 0.83
N GLN A 219 -11.80 2.33 0.31
CA GLN A 219 -11.84 0.89 0.26
C GLN A 219 -12.93 0.36 -0.71
N THR A 220 -14.10 0.97 -0.70
CA THR A 220 -15.25 0.79 -1.59
C THR A 220 -16.13 2.05 -1.52
N PHE A 221 -16.99 2.25 -2.52
CA PHE A 221 -18.05 3.27 -2.49
C PHE A 221 -19.44 2.66 -2.26
N SER A 222 -19.52 1.41 -1.78
CA SER A 222 -20.78 0.77 -1.37
C SER A 222 -21.01 0.97 0.14
N ASP A 223 -22.06 1.69 0.51
CA ASP A 223 -22.42 1.91 1.93
C ASP A 223 -22.68 0.61 2.67
N GLU A 224 -23.28 -0.38 2.00
CA GLU A 224 -23.52 -1.70 2.56
C GLU A 224 -22.20 -2.42 2.89
N VAL A 225 -21.26 -2.42 1.95
CA VAL A 225 -19.94 -3.04 2.15
C VAL A 225 -19.15 -2.28 3.20
N LEU A 226 -19.20 -0.93 3.23
CA LEU A 226 -18.58 -0.11 4.29
C LEU A 226 -19.09 -0.50 5.68
N ALA A 227 -20.40 -0.68 5.82
CA ALA A 227 -21.01 -1.12 7.08
C ALA A 227 -20.54 -2.53 7.47
N ASN A 228 -20.51 -3.47 6.52
CA ASN A 228 -20.07 -4.86 6.72
C ASN A 228 -18.60 -4.95 7.19
N ILE A 229 -17.73 -4.07 6.71
CA ILE A 229 -16.33 -4.04 7.13
C ILE A 229 -16.08 -3.18 8.38
N GLY A 230 -17.14 -2.62 9.00
CA GLY A 230 -17.05 -1.85 10.24
C GLY A 230 -16.52 -0.43 10.09
N ARG A 231 -16.69 0.17 8.90
CA ARG A 231 -16.46 1.60 8.68
C ARG A 231 -17.71 2.40 9.05
N ARG A 232 -17.52 3.58 9.68
CA ARG A 232 -18.62 4.41 10.22
C ARG A 232 -19.00 5.57 9.29
N HIS A 233 -18.39 5.66 8.13
CA HIS A 233 -18.65 6.69 7.13
C HIS A 233 -19.35 6.13 5.90
N SER A 234 -20.03 6.97 5.16
CA SER A 234 -20.70 6.68 3.90
C SER A 234 -19.83 6.99 2.67
N ALA A 235 -20.29 6.60 1.49
CA ALA A 235 -19.71 7.01 0.23
C ALA A 235 -19.74 8.54 0.06
N GLN A 236 -20.79 9.22 0.54
CA GLN A 236 -20.89 10.69 0.48
C GLN A 236 -19.81 11.35 1.35
N ASP A 237 -19.54 10.84 2.57
CA ASP A 237 -18.48 11.38 3.43
C ASP A 237 -17.09 11.28 2.77
N ILE A 238 -16.87 10.26 1.92
CA ILE A 238 -15.63 10.13 1.13
C ILE A 238 -15.53 11.26 0.10
N LEU A 239 -16.64 11.54 -0.61
CA LEU A 239 -16.69 12.60 -1.63
C LEU A 239 -16.45 13.97 -0.98
N ASP A 240 -17.10 14.23 0.14
CA ASP A 240 -16.98 15.48 0.88
C ASP A 240 -15.54 15.67 1.40
N CYS A 241 -14.95 14.64 2.01
CA CYS A 241 -13.57 14.68 2.48
C CYS A 241 -12.58 14.91 1.33
N TYR A 242 -12.80 14.29 0.18
CA TYR A 242 -11.97 14.51 -1.02
C TYR A 242 -12.07 15.96 -1.51
N ALA A 243 -13.29 16.52 -1.56
CA ALA A 243 -13.51 17.91 -1.94
C ALA A 243 -12.85 18.89 -0.96
N GLU A 244 -12.92 18.62 0.35
CA GLU A 244 -12.24 19.41 1.39
C GLU A 244 -10.71 19.36 1.22
N ALA A 245 -10.15 18.19 0.93
CA ALA A 245 -8.71 18.03 0.67
C ALA A 245 -8.26 18.85 -0.54
N ARG A 246 -8.99 18.76 -1.65
CA ARG A 246 -8.70 19.59 -2.84
C ARG A 246 -8.82 21.09 -2.53
N ALA A 247 -9.83 21.50 -1.76
CA ALA A 247 -10.00 22.89 -1.33
C ALA A 247 -8.87 23.37 -0.39
N ALA A 248 -8.28 22.48 0.41
CA ALA A 248 -7.11 22.76 1.23
C ALA A 248 -5.80 22.87 0.42
N GLY A 249 -5.82 22.55 -0.88
CA GLY A 249 -4.67 22.60 -1.78
C GLY A 249 -3.85 21.31 -1.81
N ASP A 250 -4.44 20.19 -1.44
CA ASP A 250 -3.79 18.87 -1.60
C ASP A 250 -3.90 18.42 -3.06
N ASP A 251 -2.78 18.51 -3.77
CA ASP A 251 -2.69 18.26 -5.22
C ASP A 251 -2.16 16.86 -5.55
N ASP A 252 -1.76 16.08 -4.55
CA ASP A 252 -1.31 14.68 -4.72
C ASP A 252 -2.05 13.77 -3.72
N ILE A 253 -3.16 13.20 -4.20
CA ILE A 253 -4.04 12.36 -3.39
C ILE A 253 -3.98 10.92 -3.89
N ASN A 254 -3.72 9.98 -2.96
CA ASN A 254 -3.90 8.54 -3.19
C ASN A 254 -5.26 8.08 -2.67
N MET A 255 -5.90 7.16 -3.39
CA MET A 255 -7.10 6.46 -2.96
C MET A 255 -6.87 4.94 -2.94
N ASP A 256 -7.19 4.28 -1.82
CA ASP A 256 -7.12 2.82 -1.73
C ASP A 256 -8.49 2.20 -1.95
N LEU A 257 -8.54 1.16 -2.79
CA LEU A 257 -9.66 0.25 -2.97
C LEU A 257 -9.25 -1.17 -2.60
N ILE A 258 -10.19 -1.99 -2.14
CA ILE A 258 -9.92 -3.39 -1.81
C ILE A 258 -10.85 -4.28 -2.64
N ALA A 259 -10.28 -5.15 -3.47
CA ALA A 259 -10.98 -6.21 -4.16
C ALA A 259 -11.21 -7.41 -3.23
N GLY A 260 -12.42 -7.97 -3.23
CA GLY A 260 -12.80 -9.14 -2.45
C GLY A 260 -13.29 -8.84 -1.03
N LEU A 261 -13.75 -7.63 -0.74
CA LEU A 261 -14.40 -7.33 0.55
C LEU A 261 -15.67 -8.18 0.75
N PRO A 262 -15.98 -8.58 2.02
CA PRO A 262 -17.19 -9.31 2.32
C PRO A 262 -18.45 -8.60 1.85
N GLY A 263 -19.30 -9.29 1.10
CA GLY A 263 -20.54 -8.75 0.54
C GLY A 263 -20.35 -7.89 -0.71
N ASP A 264 -19.13 -7.72 -1.22
CA ASP A 264 -18.91 -7.01 -2.48
C ASP A 264 -19.06 -7.98 -3.68
N THR A 265 -19.31 -7.40 -4.86
CA THR A 265 -19.45 -8.11 -6.13
C THR A 265 -18.50 -7.55 -7.17
N VAL A 266 -18.30 -8.25 -8.30
CA VAL A 266 -17.48 -7.75 -9.41
C VAL A 266 -18.02 -6.42 -9.94
N GLU A 267 -19.34 -6.30 -10.08
CA GLU A 267 -20.03 -5.09 -10.51
C GLU A 267 -19.92 -3.97 -9.46
N GLY A 268 -20.01 -4.31 -8.17
CA GLY A 268 -19.85 -3.37 -7.05
C GLY A 268 -18.44 -2.78 -7.01
N PHE A 269 -17.45 -3.64 -7.16
CA PHE A 269 -16.05 -3.23 -7.26
C PHE A 269 -15.80 -2.35 -8.51
N GLU A 270 -16.30 -2.75 -9.70
CA GLU A 270 -16.18 -1.96 -10.92
C GLU A 270 -16.81 -0.56 -10.75
N LYS A 271 -17.99 -0.48 -10.13
CA LYS A 271 -18.64 0.79 -9.82
C LYS A 271 -17.78 1.67 -8.92
N SER A 272 -17.20 1.09 -7.86
CA SER A 272 -16.29 1.78 -6.95
C SER A 272 -15.02 2.26 -7.65
N LEU A 273 -14.45 1.45 -8.54
CA LEU A 273 -13.28 1.81 -9.33
C LEU A 273 -13.57 2.98 -10.29
N ARG A 274 -14.70 2.93 -10.99
CA ARG A 274 -15.15 4.03 -11.89
C ARG A 274 -15.38 5.32 -11.09
N GLN A 275 -15.93 5.24 -9.89
CA GLN A 275 -16.13 6.39 -9.04
C GLN A 275 -14.79 7.00 -8.58
N ALA A 276 -13.83 6.18 -8.18
CA ALA A 276 -12.47 6.65 -7.85
C ALA A 276 -11.80 7.31 -9.08
N ILE A 277 -11.91 6.72 -10.27
CA ILE A 277 -11.39 7.31 -11.51
C ILE A 277 -12.06 8.65 -11.82
N ALA A 278 -13.36 8.77 -11.62
CA ALA A 278 -14.11 10.01 -11.89
C ALA A 278 -13.73 11.17 -10.94
N LEU A 279 -13.23 10.88 -9.75
CA LEU A 279 -12.66 11.87 -8.83
C LEU A 279 -11.28 12.36 -9.27
N ASP A 280 -10.65 11.64 -10.19
CA ASP A 280 -9.38 11.99 -10.82
C ASP A 280 -8.22 12.22 -9.84
N PRO A 281 -8.00 11.34 -8.82
CA PRO A 281 -6.84 11.46 -7.93
C PRO A 281 -5.54 11.18 -8.70
N GLU A 282 -4.41 11.52 -8.10
CA GLU A 282 -3.10 11.27 -8.71
C GLU A 282 -2.68 9.81 -8.61
N ASN A 283 -3.18 9.11 -7.56
CA ASN A 283 -2.90 7.70 -7.34
C ASN A 283 -4.17 6.93 -6.95
N ILE A 284 -4.27 5.70 -7.44
CA ILE A 284 -5.26 4.72 -6.99
C ILE A 284 -4.51 3.42 -6.69
N THR A 285 -4.61 2.95 -5.44
CA THR A 285 -4.05 1.65 -5.06
C THR A 285 -5.17 0.62 -4.96
N VAL A 286 -5.04 -0.47 -5.69
CA VAL A 286 -5.95 -1.60 -5.60
C VAL A 286 -5.30 -2.70 -4.79
N HIS A 287 -5.86 -2.94 -3.61
CA HIS A 287 -5.48 -4.04 -2.74
C HIS A 287 -6.37 -5.26 -3.00
N THR A 288 -5.80 -6.44 -2.81
CA THR A 288 -6.55 -7.69 -2.76
C THR A 288 -6.71 -8.11 -1.30
N LEU A 289 -7.94 -8.44 -0.89
CA LEU A 289 -8.21 -8.85 0.47
C LEU A 289 -7.28 -9.99 0.90
N THR A 290 -6.64 -9.81 2.04
CA THR A 290 -5.73 -10.79 2.63
C THR A 290 -6.26 -11.23 3.99
N LEU A 291 -6.51 -12.53 4.14
CA LEU A 291 -7.02 -13.13 5.37
C LEU A 291 -5.88 -13.32 6.39
N LYS A 292 -5.62 -12.30 7.18
CA LYS A 292 -4.54 -12.31 8.18
C LYS A 292 -5.04 -12.80 9.54
N ARG A 293 -4.24 -13.60 10.24
CA ARG A 293 -4.57 -14.19 11.54
C ARG A 293 -5.03 -13.17 12.60
N ALA A 294 -4.51 -11.94 12.54
CA ALA A 294 -4.87 -10.88 13.48
C ALA A 294 -6.11 -10.08 13.07
N SER A 295 -6.72 -10.32 11.91
CA SER A 295 -7.95 -9.66 11.48
C SER A 295 -9.17 -10.25 12.18
N ARG A 296 -10.20 -9.42 12.42
CA ARG A 296 -11.45 -9.88 13.04
C ARG A 296 -12.17 -10.92 12.20
N ILE A 297 -12.13 -10.80 10.87
CA ILE A 297 -12.68 -11.82 9.95
C ILE A 297 -12.13 -13.21 10.27
N VAL A 298 -10.85 -13.34 10.61
CA VAL A 298 -10.24 -14.62 10.93
C VAL A 298 -10.44 -15.00 12.40
N ILE A 299 -10.33 -14.05 13.33
CA ILE A 299 -10.47 -14.30 14.79
C ILE A 299 -11.90 -14.69 15.14
N GLU A 300 -12.90 -14.04 14.52
CA GLU A 300 -14.32 -14.24 14.79
C GLU A 300 -14.94 -15.29 13.85
N ASP A 301 -14.11 -15.97 13.06
CA ASP A 301 -14.52 -16.97 12.05
C ASP A 301 -15.60 -16.47 11.07
N GLN A 302 -15.51 -15.18 10.73
CA GLN A 302 -16.42 -14.50 9.80
C GLN A 302 -15.96 -14.64 8.35
N LYS A 303 -15.18 -15.68 8.04
CA LYS A 303 -14.77 -15.96 6.66
C LYS A 303 -15.98 -16.39 5.86
N GLU A 304 -16.16 -15.78 4.72
CA GLU A 304 -17.12 -16.27 3.74
C GLU A 304 -16.60 -17.56 3.12
N ASN A 305 -17.51 -18.50 2.83
CA ASN A 305 -17.16 -19.73 2.13
C ASN A 305 -16.98 -19.49 0.62
N ASP A 306 -17.59 -18.43 0.10
CA ASP A 306 -17.61 -18.10 -1.32
C ASP A 306 -17.38 -16.59 -1.50
N TYR A 307 -16.10 -16.20 -1.61
CA TYR A 307 -15.74 -14.83 -1.96
C TYR A 307 -16.03 -14.61 -3.45
N ALA A 308 -16.46 -13.39 -3.80
CA ALA A 308 -16.59 -12.98 -5.20
C ALA A 308 -15.29 -13.26 -5.99
N ASP A 309 -15.39 -13.40 -7.31
CA ASP A 309 -14.24 -13.64 -8.16
C ASP A 309 -13.29 -12.42 -8.17
N VAL A 310 -12.31 -12.49 -7.31
CA VAL A 310 -11.33 -11.41 -7.14
C VAL A 310 -10.46 -11.26 -8.38
N ALA A 311 -10.21 -12.32 -9.12
CA ALA A 311 -9.50 -12.23 -10.39
C ALA A 311 -10.28 -11.39 -11.39
N ALA A 312 -11.59 -11.62 -11.52
CA ALA A 312 -12.48 -10.80 -12.36
C ALA A 312 -12.56 -9.34 -11.87
N MET A 313 -12.49 -9.09 -10.55
CA MET A 313 -12.38 -7.72 -10.04
C MET A 313 -11.07 -7.05 -10.48
N LEU A 314 -9.94 -7.75 -10.37
CA LEU A 314 -8.65 -7.18 -10.78
C LEU A 314 -8.53 -7.00 -12.31
N GLU A 315 -9.23 -7.80 -13.10
CA GLU A 315 -9.34 -7.56 -14.55
C GLU A 315 -9.95 -6.19 -14.87
N LYS A 316 -10.85 -5.66 -14.01
CA LYS A 316 -11.41 -4.31 -14.19
C LYS A 316 -10.36 -3.19 -14.06
N CYS A 317 -9.18 -3.48 -13.52
CA CYS A 317 -8.10 -2.49 -13.42
C CYS A 317 -7.57 -2.02 -14.79
N HIS A 318 -7.95 -2.66 -15.93
CA HIS A 318 -7.68 -2.11 -17.26
C HIS A 318 -8.30 -0.71 -17.44
N LEU A 319 -9.42 -0.41 -16.75
CA LEU A 319 -10.04 0.91 -16.73
C LEU A 319 -9.10 2.01 -16.22
N LEU A 320 -8.18 1.68 -15.32
CA LEU A 320 -7.16 2.63 -14.85
C LEU A 320 -6.19 2.98 -15.98
N ALA A 321 -5.74 1.97 -16.75
CA ALA A 321 -4.87 2.22 -17.89
C ALA A 321 -5.59 3.05 -18.99
N GLU A 322 -6.87 2.78 -19.25
CA GLU A 322 -7.71 3.57 -20.18
C GLU A 322 -7.87 5.02 -19.71
N ALA A 323 -7.90 5.26 -18.39
CA ALA A 323 -7.95 6.59 -17.77
C ALA A 323 -6.57 7.28 -17.66
N GLY A 324 -5.49 6.67 -18.20
CA GLY A 324 -4.16 7.26 -18.24
C GLY A 324 -3.28 6.96 -17.02
N TYR A 325 -3.73 6.12 -16.09
CA TYR A 325 -2.89 5.66 -14.99
C TYR A 325 -1.95 4.54 -15.45
N ARG A 326 -0.80 4.44 -14.80
CA ARG A 326 0.16 3.37 -15.00
C ARG A 326 0.53 2.70 -13.69
N PRO A 327 0.77 1.37 -13.67
CA PRO A 327 1.22 0.70 -12.46
C PRO A 327 2.64 1.15 -12.11
N TYR A 328 2.91 1.50 -10.85
CA TYR A 328 4.21 2.00 -10.43
C TYR A 328 4.84 1.22 -9.26
N TYR A 329 4.05 0.46 -8.51
CA TYR A 329 4.54 -0.53 -7.57
C TYR A 329 3.58 -1.71 -7.44
N LEU A 330 4.13 -2.86 -7.04
CA LEU A 330 3.38 -4.10 -6.90
C LEU A 330 3.99 -4.94 -5.77
N TYR A 331 3.12 -5.50 -4.94
CA TYR A 331 3.53 -6.47 -3.95
C TYR A 331 2.46 -7.54 -3.75
N ARG A 332 2.89 -8.69 -3.21
CA ARG A 332 2.02 -9.81 -2.87
C ARG A 332 2.09 -10.08 -1.38
N GLN A 333 1.08 -10.73 -0.84
CA GLN A 333 1.05 -11.16 0.55
C GLN A 333 0.65 -12.64 0.63
N LYS A 334 1.07 -13.30 1.70
CA LYS A 334 0.58 -14.65 2.01
C LYS A 334 -0.89 -14.57 2.41
N ASN A 335 -1.67 -15.57 2.00
CA ASN A 335 -3.11 -15.68 2.27
C ASN A 335 -3.96 -14.56 1.62
N THR A 336 -3.45 -13.95 0.57
CA THR A 336 -4.26 -13.11 -0.32
C THR A 336 -5.25 -14.00 -1.07
N LEU A 337 -6.47 -13.53 -1.23
CA LEU A 337 -7.49 -14.27 -1.99
C LEU A 337 -6.96 -14.58 -3.40
N GLN A 338 -7.22 -15.81 -3.85
CA GLN A 338 -6.76 -16.33 -5.16
C GLN A 338 -5.25 -16.13 -5.43
N ASN A 339 -4.43 -15.87 -4.37
CA ASN A 339 -2.98 -15.66 -4.46
C ASN A 339 -2.57 -14.51 -5.40
N LEU A 340 -3.39 -13.46 -5.44
CA LEU A 340 -3.23 -12.29 -6.31
C LEU A 340 -2.36 -11.21 -5.65
N GLU A 341 -2.14 -10.13 -6.36
CA GLU A 341 -1.27 -9.02 -5.97
C GLU A 341 -2.05 -7.78 -5.54
N ASN A 342 -1.30 -6.82 -4.99
CA ASN A 342 -1.71 -5.45 -4.74
C ASN A 342 -0.92 -4.54 -5.69
N VAL A 343 -1.58 -3.59 -6.34
CA VAL A 343 -0.96 -2.72 -7.33
C VAL A 343 -1.30 -1.26 -7.07
N GLY A 344 -0.28 -0.42 -7.00
CA GLY A 344 -0.45 1.03 -7.02
C GLY A 344 -0.36 1.55 -8.44
N TRP A 345 -1.34 2.34 -8.80
CA TRP A 345 -1.48 3.01 -10.08
C TRP A 345 -1.34 4.51 -9.89
N CYS A 346 -0.65 5.19 -10.79
CA CYS A 346 -0.50 6.65 -10.72
C CYS A 346 -0.59 7.31 -12.09
N LYS A 347 -0.91 8.60 -12.09
CA LYS A 347 -0.65 9.46 -13.24
C LYS A 347 0.85 9.63 -13.41
N PRO A 348 1.36 9.84 -14.64
CA PRO A 348 2.78 10.09 -14.86
C PRO A 348 3.30 11.26 -14.05
N GLY A 349 4.41 11.06 -13.30
CA GLY A 349 5.01 12.08 -12.44
C GLY A 349 4.49 12.11 -11.01
N HIS A 350 3.54 11.21 -10.66
CA HIS A 350 2.96 11.11 -9.32
C HIS A 350 3.26 9.76 -8.65
N GLU A 351 4.39 9.14 -8.98
CA GLU A 351 4.82 7.89 -8.35
C GLU A 351 5.10 8.12 -6.86
N GLY A 352 4.51 7.28 -5.98
CA GLY A 352 4.79 7.32 -4.55
C GLY A 352 6.18 6.76 -4.24
N TYR A 353 7.13 7.64 -3.95
CA TYR A 353 8.54 7.26 -3.74
C TYR A 353 8.72 6.36 -2.52
N TYR A 354 8.03 6.66 -1.41
CA TYR A 354 8.10 5.81 -0.22
C TYR A 354 7.71 4.37 -0.55
N ASN A 355 6.62 4.17 -1.30
CA ASN A 355 6.15 2.84 -1.69
C ASN A 355 7.18 2.09 -2.55
N ILE A 356 7.88 2.81 -3.45
CA ILE A 356 8.93 2.23 -4.29
C ILE A 356 10.14 1.83 -3.43
N TYR A 357 10.56 2.67 -2.47
CA TYR A 357 11.76 2.41 -1.66
C TYR A 357 11.60 1.25 -0.69
N ILE A 358 10.39 0.97 -0.18
CA ILE A 358 10.16 -0.12 0.75
C ILE A 358 9.86 -1.47 0.07
N MET A 359 9.54 -1.49 -1.24
CA MET A 359 9.21 -2.69 -2.02
C MET A 359 10.41 -3.24 -2.77
#